data_0cee56c904d7fa60accac8784910c4aa
#
_entry.id   0cee56c904d7fa60accac8784910c4aa
#
_cell.length_a   1.000
_cell.length_b   1.000
_cell.length_c   1.000
_cell.angle_alpha   90.00
_cell.angle_beta   90.00
_cell.angle_gamma   90.00
#
_symmetry.space_group_name_H-M   'P 1'
#
loop_
_entity.id
_entity.type
_entity.pdbx_description
1 polymer ?
#
loop_
_entity_poly.entity_id
_entity_poly.type
_entity_poly.pdbx_seq_one_letter_code
_entity_poly.pdbx_strand_id
1 'polypeptide(L)'
;MRLKTYILLIFIIGLFVYFNTLFNGFVGDDNLQIVENPNTHEAANIPRFFAGSTYYTYQVDKPMGVYYRPLMMSLFTAIYQLTGSDPLFFHLAQIIIHIANAIFVFLLFRLFLKKNALPFFLSLIFLLHPINAEAVLYIANTQEVLFFFFGMAALLLLLHTNKILTLKRTAVISFFLLLSLFSKETGVLFIALAIFYTLIFRKEFLKPVLFSLALTFIIYLFFRYGLAKMQFGQIPIAPLAQASLVERIINMPAIIFHYLQTFIFPKDLIVADFWMVKNINVANFYLPLLIILVLFFARYMAFSLSGLLLGLYFICRFCLLTPQWPTAGSTFQLLGFWV
;
A
#
# COMPACT_ATOMS: atom_id res chain seq x y z
N MET A 1 6.41 -18.79 24.26
CA MET A 1 7.51 -18.44 23.30
C MET A 1 7.95 -17.01 23.51
N ARG A 2 9.25 -16.73 23.32
CA ARG A 2 9.82 -15.38 23.42
C ARG A 2 9.48 -14.55 22.16
N LEU A 3 9.46 -13.24 22.26
CA LEU A 3 9.19 -12.32 21.13
C LEU A 3 10.04 -12.63 19.91
N LYS A 4 11.35 -12.79 20.11
CA LYS A 4 12.30 -13.09 19.04
C LYS A 4 11.96 -14.36 18.25
N THR A 5 11.40 -15.38 18.93
CA THR A 5 10.99 -16.63 18.28
C THR A 5 9.82 -16.41 17.30
N TYR A 6 8.83 -15.59 17.66
CA TYR A 6 7.72 -15.27 16.75
C TYR A 6 8.20 -14.50 15.52
N ILE A 7 9.08 -13.50 15.71
CA ILE A 7 9.66 -12.73 14.61
C ILE A 7 10.46 -13.66 13.67
N LEU A 8 11.28 -14.54 14.24
CA LEU A 8 12.05 -15.50 13.44
C LEU A 8 11.14 -16.45 12.65
N LEU A 9 10.04 -16.92 13.25
CA LEU A 9 9.08 -17.78 12.56
C LEU A 9 8.38 -17.04 11.41
N ILE A 10 7.94 -15.78 11.61
CA ILE A 10 7.37 -14.96 10.52
C ILE A 10 8.37 -14.86 9.37
N PHE A 11 9.63 -14.59 9.68
CA PHE A 11 10.69 -14.46 8.68
C PHE A 11 10.91 -15.76 7.90
N ILE A 12 11.06 -16.89 8.61
CA ILE A 12 11.31 -18.21 7.97
C ILE A 12 10.09 -18.63 7.14
N ILE A 13 8.86 -18.48 7.65
CA ILE A 13 7.65 -18.84 6.92
C ILE A 13 7.52 -17.97 5.66
N GLY A 14 7.77 -16.66 5.77
CA GLY A 14 7.70 -15.76 4.63
C GLY A 14 8.71 -16.11 3.53
N LEU A 15 9.97 -16.38 3.90
CA LEU A 15 10.96 -16.83 2.94
C LEU A 15 10.58 -18.17 2.28
N PHE A 16 10.09 -19.12 3.07
CA PHE A 16 9.70 -20.44 2.56
C PHE A 16 8.56 -20.35 1.55
N VAL A 17 7.50 -19.62 1.86
CA VAL A 17 6.31 -19.51 1.00
C VAL A 17 6.60 -18.75 -0.29
N TYR A 18 7.41 -17.68 -0.22
CA TYR A 18 7.76 -16.87 -1.38
C TYR A 18 9.05 -17.28 -2.07
N PHE A 19 9.69 -18.39 -1.65
CA PHE A 19 10.97 -18.85 -2.21
C PHE A 19 10.91 -19.05 -3.72
N ASN A 20 9.82 -19.64 -4.21
CA ASN A 20 9.63 -19.89 -5.64
C ASN A 20 9.61 -18.59 -6.47
N THR A 21 9.15 -17.49 -5.90
CA THR A 21 9.09 -16.18 -6.57
C THR A 21 10.47 -15.67 -6.99
N LEU A 22 11.53 -16.06 -6.28
CA LEU A 22 12.91 -15.64 -6.57
C LEU A 22 13.39 -16.09 -7.97
N PHE A 23 12.73 -17.07 -8.55
CA PHE A 23 13.07 -17.62 -9.87
C PHE A 23 12.18 -17.07 -10.99
N ASN A 24 11.26 -16.17 -10.69
CA ASN A 24 10.44 -15.52 -11.69
C ASN A 24 11.25 -14.46 -12.45
N GLY A 25 10.92 -14.31 -13.76
CA GLY A 25 11.46 -13.24 -14.59
C GLY A 25 10.69 -11.93 -14.46
N PHE A 26 11.16 -10.90 -15.14
CA PHE A 26 10.41 -9.66 -15.31
C PHE A 26 9.17 -9.88 -16.18
N VAL A 27 8.04 -9.27 -15.81
CA VAL A 27 6.77 -9.37 -16.52
C VAL A 27 6.14 -7.98 -16.69
N GLY A 28 5.44 -7.78 -17.79
CA GLY A 28 4.65 -6.57 -18.03
C GLY A 28 5.43 -5.28 -17.80
N ASP A 29 4.96 -4.44 -16.88
CA ASP A 29 5.52 -3.13 -16.57
C ASP A 29 6.94 -3.17 -15.97
N ASP A 30 7.39 -4.34 -15.46
CA ASP A 30 8.75 -4.50 -14.93
C ASP A 30 9.79 -4.17 -16.01
N ASN A 31 9.54 -4.65 -17.25
CA ASN A 31 10.43 -4.37 -18.38
C ASN A 31 10.50 -2.88 -18.69
N LEU A 32 9.34 -2.21 -18.74
CA LEU A 32 9.25 -0.78 -19.01
C LEU A 32 9.87 0.09 -17.92
N GLN A 33 9.79 -0.35 -16.67
CA GLN A 33 10.27 0.44 -15.53
C GLN A 33 11.75 0.19 -15.21
N ILE A 34 12.26 -1.00 -15.50
CA ILE A 34 13.59 -1.43 -15.10
C ILE A 34 14.49 -1.68 -16.31
N VAL A 35 14.12 -2.64 -17.20
CA VAL A 35 15.01 -3.11 -18.27
C VAL A 35 15.15 -2.08 -19.38
N GLU A 36 14.01 -1.53 -19.82
CA GLU A 36 13.95 -0.58 -20.93
C GLU A 36 14.09 0.89 -20.50
N ASN A 37 14.16 1.16 -19.19
CA ASN A 37 14.26 2.51 -18.66
C ASN A 37 15.71 2.89 -18.33
N PRO A 38 16.40 3.65 -19.19
CA PRO A 38 17.81 4.00 -18.97
C PRO A 38 18.02 4.86 -17.71
N ASN A 39 16.95 5.55 -17.24
CA ASN A 39 17.09 6.34 -16.01
C ASN A 39 17.28 5.49 -14.76
N THR A 40 16.83 4.23 -14.76
CA THR A 40 17.05 3.29 -13.64
C THR A 40 18.43 2.66 -13.66
N HIS A 41 19.18 2.80 -14.75
CA HIS A 41 20.51 2.20 -14.89
C HIS A 41 21.63 3.00 -14.24
N GLU A 42 21.39 4.24 -13.82
CA GLU A 42 22.41 5.13 -13.25
C GLU A 42 21.92 5.78 -11.94
N ALA A 43 22.67 5.61 -10.84
CA ALA A 43 22.34 6.21 -9.55
C ALA A 43 22.29 7.75 -9.58
N ALA A 44 23.03 8.39 -10.49
CA ALA A 44 23.00 9.84 -10.70
C ALA A 44 21.62 10.36 -11.13
N ASN A 45 20.75 9.47 -11.64
CA ASN A 45 19.39 9.83 -12.07
C ASN A 45 18.35 9.82 -10.93
N ILE A 46 18.68 9.31 -9.73
CA ILE A 46 17.75 9.26 -8.59
C ILE A 46 17.04 10.61 -8.33
N PRO A 47 17.71 11.77 -8.32
CA PRO A 47 17.01 13.05 -8.13
C PRO A 47 15.96 13.37 -9.22
N ARG A 48 16.13 12.85 -10.44
CA ARG A 48 15.19 13.05 -11.56
C ARG A 48 13.83 12.40 -11.30
N PHE A 49 13.79 11.28 -10.56
CA PHE A 49 12.51 10.63 -10.22
C PHE A 49 11.63 11.48 -9.31
N PHE A 50 12.23 12.39 -8.54
CA PHE A 50 11.50 13.34 -7.72
C PHE A 50 10.97 14.55 -8.53
N ALA A 51 11.50 14.75 -9.74
CA ALA A 51 11.11 15.83 -10.65
C ALA A 51 10.33 15.33 -11.89
N GLY A 52 9.86 14.06 -11.89
CA GLY A 52 9.19 13.48 -13.04
C GLY A 52 8.20 12.36 -12.69
N SER A 53 7.62 11.78 -13.73
CA SER A 53 6.69 10.63 -13.65
C SER A 53 7.44 9.31 -13.47
N THR A 54 6.74 8.30 -12.98
CA THR A 54 7.23 6.92 -12.86
C THR A 54 7.56 6.29 -14.23
N TYR A 55 6.78 6.61 -15.26
CA TYR A 55 6.99 6.09 -16.61
C TYR A 55 7.73 7.09 -17.48
N TYR A 56 8.90 6.70 -17.94
CA TYR A 56 9.69 7.42 -18.91
C TYR A 56 9.61 6.67 -20.25
N THR A 57 9.01 7.26 -21.28
CA THR A 57 9.01 6.65 -22.61
C THR A 57 10.12 7.22 -23.45
N TYR A 58 10.83 6.37 -24.17
CA TYR A 58 11.93 6.70 -25.09
C TYR A 58 11.58 7.71 -26.19
N GLN A 59 10.31 7.84 -26.51
CA GLN A 59 9.86 8.61 -27.69
C GLN A 59 9.49 10.05 -27.39
N VAL A 60 9.43 10.44 -26.12
CA VAL A 60 9.02 11.80 -25.74
C VAL A 60 9.88 12.23 -24.55
N ASP A 61 10.63 13.32 -24.71
CA ASP A 61 11.39 13.99 -23.63
C ASP A 61 10.50 14.50 -22.47
N LYS A 62 9.28 14.01 -22.37
CA LYS A 62 8.31 14.38 -21.34
C LYS A 62 7.90 13.14 -20.55
N PRO A 63 7.84 13.25 -19.21
CA PRO A 63 7.31 12.19 -18.38
C PRO A 63 5.88 11.89 -18.80
N MET A 64 5.62 10.66 -19.28
CA MET A 64 4.29 10.19 -19.61
C MET A 64 3.72 9.42 -18.42
N GLY A 65 2.54 9.80 -17.99
CA GLY A 65 1.79 9.08 -16.95
C GLY A 65 1.38 9.94 -15.77
N VAL A 66 0.44 9.41 -15.01
CA VAL A 66 -0.18 10.06 -13.85
C VAL A 66 0.42 9.59 -12.51
N TYR A 67 1.35 8.62 -12.56
CA TYR A 67 1.93 8.02 -11.39
C TYR A 67 3.20 8.74 -10.95
N TYR A 68 3.25 9.08 -9.66
CA TYR A 68 4.38 9.72 -9.01
C TYR A 68 4.90 8.83 -7.87
N ARG A 69 5.95 8.03 -8.14
CA ARG A 69 6.48 7.01 -7.22
C ARG A 69 8.02 7.06 -7.16
N PRO A 70 8.59 8.21 -6.78
CA PRO A 70 10.04 8.41 -6.87
C PRO A 70 10.83 7.43 -5.99
N LEU A 71 10.28 7.00 -4.85
CA LEU A 71 11.00 6.11 -3.94
C LEU A 71 11.10 4.69 -4.50
N MET A 72 10.07 4.19 -5.18
CA MET A 72 10.11 2.90 -5.86
C MET A 72 11.19 2.90 -6.96
N MET A 73 11.19 3.93 -7.81
CA MET A 73 12.18 4.07 -8.88
C MET A 73 13.61 4.20 -8.33
N SER A 74 13.77 4.92 -7.20
CA SER A 74 15.05 5.02 -6.51
C SER A 74 15.54 3.67 -5.98
N LEU A 75 14.63 2.84 -5.45
CA LEU A 75 14.95 1.49 -5.01
C LEU A 75 15.36 0.60 -6.19
N PHE A 76 14.62 0.66 -7.31
CA PHE A 76 14.96 -0.10 -8.51
C PHE A 76 16.35 0.29 -9.04
N THR A 77 16.65 1.59 -9.07
CA THR A 77 17.98 2.08 -9.46
C THR A 77 19.07 1.59 -8.52
N ALA A 78 18.83 1.61 -7.21
CA ALA A 78 19.81 1.11 -6.24
C ALA A 78 20.09 -0.39 -6.42
N ILE A 79 19.05 -1.20 -6.65
CA ILE A 79 19.19 -2.64 -6.91
C ILE A 79 19.94 -2.85 -8.24
N TYR A 80 19.52 -2.14 -9.30
CA TYR A 80 20.14 -2.26 -10.63
C TYR A 80 21.63 -1.96 -10.60
N GLN A 81 22.06 -0.92 -9.85
CA GLN A 81 23.47 -0.55 -9.70
C GLN A 81 24.31 -1.65 -9.03
N LEU A 82 23.71 -2.46 -8.16
CA LEU A 82 24.41 -3.51 -7.44
C LEU A 82 24.40 -4.85 -8.18
N THR A 83 23.36 -5.12 -8.95
CA THR A 83 23.08 -6.47 -9.47
C THR A 83 22.76 -6.51 -10.97
N GLY A 84 22.67 -5.35 -11.63
CA GLY A 84 22.21 -5.28 -13.00
C GLY A 84 20.70 -5.59 -13.12
N SER A 85 20.32 -6.14 -14.27
CA SER A 85 18.93 -6.52 -14.57
C SER A 85 18.60 -7.97 -14.14
N ASP A 86 19.13 -8.43 -12.98
CA ASP A 86 18.79 -9.75 -12.47
C ASP A 86 17.48 -9.66 -11.63
N PRO A 87 16.36 -10.28 -12.08
CA PRO A 87 15.06 -10.22 -11.41
C PRO A 87 15.09 -10.73 -9.97
N LEU A 88 15.98 -11.68 -9.65
CA LEU A 88 16.08 -12.29 -8.34
C LEU A 88 16.21 -11.25 -7.23
N PHE A 89 17.04 -10.22 -7.41
CA PHE A 89 17.30 -9.23 -6.36
C PHE A 89 16.14 -8.25 -6.17
N PHE A 90 15.38 -7.98 -7.22
CA PHE A 90 14.16 -7.17 -7.14
C PHE A 90 13.07 -7.93 -6.39
N HIS A 91 12.83 -9.20 -6.71
CA HIS A 91 11.93 -10.06 -5.95
C HIS A 91 12.37 -10.23 -4.50
N LEU A 92 13.66 -10.46 -4.25
CA LEU A 92 14.18 -10.60 -2.90
C LEU A 92 13.93 -9.35 -2.04
N ALA A 93 14.21 -8.16 -2.59
CA ALA A 93 13.93 -6.90 -1.90
C ALA A 93 12.45 -6.76 -1.56
N GLN A 94 11.55 -7.05 -2.49
CA GLN A 94 10.09 -6.97 -2.30
C GLN A 94 9.60 -7.97 -1.25
N ILE A 95 10.08 -9.21 -1.27
CA ILE A 95 9.75 -10.25 -0.29
C ILE A 95 10.23 -9.84 1.11
N ILE A 96 11.46 -9.34 1.25
CA ILE A 96 12.01 -8.89 2.53
C ILE A 96 11.16 -7.74 3.11
N ILE A 97 10.77 -6.78 2.29
CA ILE A 97 9.92 -5.67 2.72
C ILE A 97 8.53 -6.19 3.14
N HIS A 98 7.96 -7.15 2.40
CA HIS A 98 6.67 -7.75 2.77
C HIS A 98 6.73 -8.53 4.09
N ILE A 99 7.80 -9.29 4.31
CA ILE A 99 8.04 -9.98 5.60
C ILE A 99 8.18 -8.95 6.75
N ALA A 100 8.91 -7.85 6.53
CA ALA A 100 9.02 -6.77 7.50
C ALA A 100 7.65 -6.13 7.79
N ASN A 101 6.80 -5.98 6.78
CA ASN A 101 5.41 -5.52 6.94
C ASN A 101 4.60 -6.49 7.83
N ALA A 102 4.73 -7.79 7.63
CA ALA A 102 4.07 -8.78 8.50
C ALA A 102 4.59 -8.71 9.95
N ILE A 103 5.88 -8.46 10.14
CA ILE A 103 6.45 -8.22 11.47
C ILE A 103 5.88 -6.93 12.08
N PHE A 104 5.70 -5.86 11.32
CA PHE A 104 5.05 -4.63 11.80
C PHE A 104 3.59 -4.87 12.19
N VAL A 105 2.85 -5.66 11.42
CA VAL A 105 1.48 -6.08 11.75
C VAL A 105 1.48 -6.87 13.06
N PHE A 106 2.42 -7.80 13.26
CA PHE A 106 2.59 -8.52 14.51
C PHE A 106 2.84 -7.57 15.69
N LEU A 107 3.77 -6.63 15.53
CA LEU A 107 4.10 -5.63 16.56
C LEU A 107 2.91 -4.72 16.87
N LEU A 108 2.15 -4.30 15.84
CA LEU A 108 0.95 -3.51 16.02
C LEU A 108 -0.08 -4.23 16.90
N PHE A 109 -0.44 -5.48 16.55
CA PHE A 109 -1.42 -6.23 17.33
C PHE A 109 -0.95 -6.55 18.74
N ARG A 110 0.36 -6.72 18.95
CA ARG A 110 0.93 -6.89 20.30
C ARG A 110 0.74 -5.69 21.21
N LEU A 111 0.57 -4.48 20.70
CA LEU A 111 0.28 -3.30 21.54
C LEU A 111 -1.08 -3.42 22.25
N PHE A 112 -2.00 -4.17 21.66
CA PHE A 112 -3.39 -4.25 22.12
C PHE A 112 -3.75 -5.62 22.71
N LEU A 113 -3.03 -6.66 22.33
CA LEU A 113 -3.33 -8.04 22.73
C LEU A 113 -2.26 -8.56 23.69
N LYS A 114 -2.70 -9.07 24.85
CA LYS A 114 -1.80 -9.51 25.93
C LYS A 114 -1.00 -10.78 25.58
N LYS A 115 -1.57 -11.68 24.76
CA LYS A 115 -0.93 -12.96 24.38
C LYS A 115 -0.37 -12.84 22.97
N ASN A 116 0.87 -13.29 22.75
CA ASN A 116 1.54 -13.19 21.45
C ASN A 116 0.97 -14.13 20.36
N ALA A 117 0.25 -15.17 20.74
CA ALA A 117 -0.25 -16.16 19.77
C ALA A 117 -1.23 -15.54 18.76
N LEU A 118 -2.23 -14.78 19.23
CA LEU A 118 -3.21 -14.16 18.31
C LEU A 118 -2.58 -13.11 17.39
N PRO A 119 -1.72 -12.16 17.87
CA PRO A 119 -0.94 -11.29 16.98
C PRO A 119 -0.14 -12.03 15.92
N PHE A 120 0.46 -13.16 16.30
CA PHE A 120 1.22 -14.00 15.37
C PHE A 120 0.33 -14.58 14.27
N PHE A 121 -0.80 -15.20 14.62
CA PHE A 121 -1.73 -15.73 13.62
C PHE A 121 -2.28 -14.63 12.70
N LEU A 122 -2.62 -13.45 13.24
CA LEU A 122 -3.07 -12.31 12.43
C LEU A 122 -1.98 -11.83 11.47
N SER A 123 -0.72 -11.82 11.90
CA SER A 123 0.39 -11.48 11.02
C SER A 123 0.65 -12.54 9.95
N LEU A 124 0.44 -13.82 10.25
CA LEU A 124 0.50 -14.88 9.24
C LEU A 124 -0.63 -14.77 8.22
N ILE A 125 -1.85 -14.44 8.65
CA ILE A 125 -2.94 -14.15 7.70
C ILE A 125 -2.53 -13.00 6.77
N PHE A 126 -1.94 -11.92 7.29
CA PHE A 126 -1.43 -10.85 6.45
C PHE A 126 -0.34 -11.32 5.50
N LEU A 127 0.65 -12.08 6.01
CA LEU A 127 1.80 -12.56 5.24
C LEU A 127 1.40 -13.48 4.09
N LEU A 128 0.46 -14.40 4.34
CA LEU A 128 0.18 -15.54 3.46
C LEU A 128 -1.10 -15.37 2.63
N HIS A 129 -1.87 -14.31 2.87
CA HIS A 129 -3.17 -14.19 2.21
C HIS A 129 -3.03 -13.94 0.71
N PRO A 130 -3.73 -14.71 -0.15
CA PRO A 130 -3.59 -14.64 -1.60
C PRO A 130 -3.85 -13.25 -2.20
N ILE A 131 -4.66 -12.42 -1.53
CA ILE A 131 -4.94 -11.05 -1.96
C ILE A 131 -3.68 -10.17 -2.03
N ASN A 132 -2.60 -10.54 -1.32
CA ASN A 132 -1.33 -9.82 -1.37
C ASN A 132 -0.41 -10.36 -2.49
N ALA A 133 -0.82 -11.41 -3.22
CA ALA A 133 0.03 -12.04 -4.23
C ALA A 133 0.54 -11.02 -5.26
N GLU A 134 -0.35 -10.18 -5.80
CA GLU A 134 0.03 -9.15 -6.76
C GLU A 134 1.07 -8.16 -6.17
N ALA A 135 0.85 -7.70 -4.93
CA ALA A 135 1.75 -6.76 -4.27
C ALA A 135 3.13 -7.35 -3.94
N VAL A 136 3.31 -8.68 -3.99
CA VAL A 136 4.55 -9.37 -3.61
C VAL A 136 5.22 -10.08 -4.78
N LEU A 137 4.44 -10.55 -5.76
CA LEU A 137 4.95 -11.33 -6.88
C LEU A 137 5.26 -10.48 -8.12
N TYR A 138 4.63 -9.31 -8.25
CA TYR A 138 4.79 -8.40 -9.38
C TYR A 138 5.71 -7.24 -8.97
N ILE A 139 6.91 -7.16 -9.57
CA ILE A 139 7.95 -6.20 -9.18
C ILE A 139 7.46 -4.75 -9.36
N ALA A 140 6.75 -4.45 -10.47
CA ALA A 140 6.18 -3.12 -10.71
C ALA A 140 5.19 -2.67 -9.62
N ASN A 141 4.78 -3.57 -8.71
CA ASN A 141 3.94 -3.28 -7.56
C ASN A 141 4.71 -3.09 -6.24
N THR A 142 6.02 -2.95 -6.29
CA THR A 142 6.88 -2.69 -5.11
C THR A 142 6.43 -1.47 -4.30
N GLN A 143 5.79 -0.47 -4.92
CA GLN A 143 5.20 0.66 -4.20
C GLN A 143 4.18 0.24 -3.14
N GLU A 144 3.48 -0.90 -3.31
CA GLU A 144 2.48 -1.39 -2.36
C GLU A 144 3.13 -1.81 -1.04
N VAL A 145 4.22 -2.54 -1.12
CA VAL A 145 4.93 -2.98 0.08
C VAL A 145 5.72 -1.83 0.72
N LEU A 146 6.22 -0.87 -0.09
CA LEU A 146 6.98 0.28 0.40
C LEU A 146 6.12 1.28 1.17
N PHE A 147 4.97 1.73 0.60
CA PHE A 147 4.16 2.73 1.29
C PHE A 147 3.63 2.18 2.61
N PHE A 148 3.26 0.89 2.64
CA PHE A 148 2.81 0.24 3.84
C PHE A 148 3.93 0.11 4.88
N PHE A 149 5.14 -0.25 4.44
CA PHE A 149 6.32 -0.34 5.31
C PHE A 149 6.60 0.98 6.03
N PHE A 150 6.72 2.06 5.28
CA PHE A 150 7.02 3.37 5.85
C PHE A 150 5.85 3.93 6.67
N GLY A 151 4.63 3.75 6.19
CA GLY A 151 3.43 4.15 6.92
C GLY A 151 3.28 3.42 8.27
N MET A 152 3.51 2.10 8.28
CA MET A 152 3.49 1.30 9.51
C MET A 152 4.63 1.64 10.47
N ALA A 153 5.82 1.92 9.96
CA ALA A 153 6.94 2.39 10.79
C ALA A 153 6.57 3.70 11.50
N ALA A 154 6.01 4.68 10.77
CA ALA A 154 5.54 5.93 11.34
C ALA A 154 4.45 5.72 12.40
N LEU A 155 3.45 4.88 12.08
CA LEU A 155 2.33 4.58 12.99
C LEU A 155 2.83 3.90 14.27
N LEU A 156 3.68 2.90 14.17
CA LEU A 156 4.26 2.21 15.34
C LEU A 156 5.07 3.17 16.21
N LEU A 157 5.87 4.06 15.62
CA LEU A 157 6.60 5.10 16.35
C LEU A 157 5.65 6.03 17.11
N LEU A 158 4.54 6.44 16.50
CA LEU A 158 3.52 7.27 17.14
C LEU A 158 2.85 6.51 18.30
N LEU A 159 2.43 5.27 18.08
CA LEU A 159 1.75 4.44 19.09
C LEU A 159 2.65 4.12 20.31
N HIS A 160 3.96 3.95 20.10
CA HIS A 160 4.93 3.72 21.18
C HIS A 160 5.33 5.01 21.94
N THR A 161 4.73 6.18 21.63
CA THR A 161 5.03 7.42 22.33
C THR A 161 4.20 7.51 23.62
N ASN A 162 4.84 7.34 24.77
CA ASN A 162 4.12 7.24 26.04
C ASN A 162 3.78 8.59 26.70
N LYS A 163 4.76 9.47 26.95
CA LYS A 163 4.54 10.68 27.77
C LYS A 163 4.75 11.99 27.01
N ILE A 164 5.80 12.09 26.19
CA ILE A 164 6.17 13.32 25.51
C ILE A 164 6.47 13.02 24.05
N LEU A 165 5.83 13.75 23.17
CA LEU A 165 6.17 13.74 21.74
C LEU A 165 7.24 14.80 21.47
N THR A 166 8.51 14.38 21.48
CA THR A 166 9.64 15.29 21.22
C THR A 166 9.68 15.72 19.75
N LEU A 167 10.24 16.90 19.47
CA LEU A 167 10.42 17.41 18.11
C LEU A 167 11.18 16.41 17.23
N LYS A 168 12.25 15.79 17.75
CA LYS A 168 13.01 14.75 17.03
C LYS A 168 12.13 13.57 16.63
N ARG A 169 11.28 13.09 17.54
CA ARG A 169 10.39 11.96 17.28
C ARG A 169 9.31 12.31 16.26
N THR A 170 8.75 13.51 16.38
CA THR A 170 7.79 14.05 15.41
C THR A 170 8.42 14.14 14.03
N ALA A 171 9.64 14.67 13.91
CA ALA A 171 10.37 14.76 12.64
C ALA A 171 10.61 13.37 12.00
N VAL A 172 10.97 12.35 12.80
CA VAL A 172 11.17 10.98 12.30
C VAL A 172 9.85 10.38 11.82
N ILE A 173 8.73 10.58 12.54
CA ILE A 173 7.40 10.14 12.13
C ILE A 173 7.03 10.79 10.79
N SER A 174 7.20 12.12 10.67
CA SER A 174 6.93 12.89 9.46
C SER A 174 7.78 12.43 8.28
N PHE A 175 9.05 12.13 8.54
CA PHE A 175 9.95 11.60 7.52
C PHE A 175 9.46 10.25 6.97
N PHE A 176 9.07 9.31 7.82
CA PHE A 176 8.52 8.03 7.37
C PHE A 176 7.18 8.20 6.63
N LEU A 177 6.32 9.13 7.07
CA LEU A 177 5.08 9.42 6.34
C LEU A 177 5.35 10.05 4.96
N LEU A 178 6.38 10.90 4.85
CA LEU A 178 6.81 11.44 3.57
C LEU A 178 7.33 10.35 2.64
N LEU A 179 8.13 9.40 3.14
CA LEU A 179 8.58 8.24 2.38
C LEU A 179 7.40 7.34 1.95
N SER A 180 6.39 7.19 2.80
CA SER A 180 5.15 6.48 2.45
C SER A 180 4.44 7.16 1.28
N LEU A 181 4.29 8.49 1.30
CA LEU A 181 3.70 9.28 0.20
C LEU A 181 4.54 9.22 -1.09
N PHE A 182 5.87 9.25 -0.99
CA PHE A 182 6.77 9.12 -2.14
C PHE A 182 6.80 7.69 -2.72
N SER A 183 6.34 6.70 -1.96
CA SER A 183 6.14 5.35 -2.47
C SER A 183 4.82 5.23 -3.23
N LYS A 184 3.72 5.73 -2.63
CA LYS A 184 2.38 5.71 -3.23
C LYS A 184 1.48 6.77 -2.58
N GLU A 185 0.57 7.35 -3.37
CA GLU A 185 -0.39 8.38 -2.92
C GLU A 185 -1.28 7.89 -1.77
N THR A 186 -1.57 6.59 -1.73
CA THR A 186 -2.34 5.96 -0.64
C THR A 186 -1.66 6.05 0.73
N GLY A 187 -0.39 6.42 0.78
CA GLY A 187 0.31 6.80 2.02
C GLY A 187 -0.41 7.88 2.83
N VAL A 188 -1.29 8.69 2.19
CA VAL A 188 -2.16 9.66 2.88
C VAL A 188 -3.06 9.01 3.94
N LEU A 189 -3.40 7.74 3.78
CA LEU A 189 -4.20 7.01 4.76
C LEU A 189 -3.49 6.85 6.11
N PHE A 190 -2.17 6.72 6.13
CA PHE A 190 -1.40 6.71 7.38
C PHE A 190 -1.38 8.07 8.06
N ILE A 191 -1.43 9.17 7.28
CA ILE A 191 -1.63 10.52 7.83
C ILE A 191 -3.01 10.60 8.51
N ALA A 192 -4.06 10.14 7.82
CA ALA A 192 -5.42 10.11 8.38
C ALA A 192 -5.48 9.25 9.66
N LEU A 193 -4.83 8.07 9.67
CA LEU A 193 -4.74 7.21 10.86
C LEU A 193 -4.00 7.89 12.03
N ALA A 194 -2.91 8.59 11.75
CA ALA A 194 -2.16 9.33 12.77
C ALA A 194 -3.01 10.45 13.39
N ILE A 195 -3.76 11.19 12.57
CA ILE A 195 -4.69 12.23 13.05
C ILE A 195 -5.80 11.59 13.88
N PHE A 196 -6.44 10.54 13.37
CA PHE A 196 -7.53 9.84 14.04
C PHE A 196 -7.10 9.28 15.41
N TYR A 197 -5.96 8.60 15.47
CA TYR A 197 -5.40 8.11 16.71
C TYR A 197 -5.16 9.24 17.71
N THR A 198 -4.56 10.34 17.26
CA THR A 198 -4.22 11.47 18.12
C THR A 198 -5.48 12.17 18.62
N LEU A 199 -6.50 12.34 17.78
CA LEU A 199 -7.79 12.93 18.14
C LEU A 199 -8.52 12.15 19.25
N ILE A 200 -8.47 10.81 19.18
CA ILE A 200 -9.23 9.96 20.10
C ILE A 200 -8.46 9.69 21.38
N PHE A 201 -7.17 9.36 21.28
CA PHE A 201 -6.42 8.78 22.39
C PHE A 201 -5.35 9.71 22.97
N ARG A 202 -4.87 10.71 22.21
CA ARG A 202 -3.70 11.53 22.59
C ARG A 202 -3.90 12.99 22.19
N LYS A 203 -4.98 13.59 22.65
CA LYS A 203 -5.35 15.00 22.33
C LYS A 203 -4.24 15.99 22.66
N GLU A 204 -3.41 15.67 23.65
CA GLU A 204 -2.24 16.47 24.04
C GLU A 204 -1.19 16.57 22.91
N PHE A 205 -1.16 15.61 21.98
CA PHE A 205 -0.23 15.63 20.84
C PHE A 205 -0.85 16.21 19.57
N LEU A 206 -2.14 16.56 19.59
CA LEU A 206 -2.87 16.93 18.39
C LEU A 206 -2.25 18.10 17.63
N LYS A 207 -1.93 19.19 18.33
CA LYS A 207 -1.34 20.40 17.71
C LYS A 207 0.00 20.12 17.02
N PRO A 208 1.03 19.53 17.71
CA PRO A 208 2.31 19.24 17.07
C PRO A 208 2.18 18.20 15.96
N VAL A 209 1.29 17.22 16.09
CA VAL A 209 1.05 16.22 15.05
C VAL A 209 0.41 16.87 13.83
N LEU A 210 -0.67 17.64 13.98
CA LEU A 210 -1.33 18.32 12.85
C LEU A 210 -0.37 19.25 12.11
N PHE A 211 0.41 20.05 12.84
CA PHE A 211 1.39 20.94 12.22
C PHE A 211 2.43 20.15 11.39
N SER A 212 2.98 19.10 11.97
CA SER A 212 3.98 18.25 11.33
C SER A 212 3.42 17.52 10.11
N LEU A 213 2.19 16.99 10.20
CA LEU A 213 1.54 16.30 9.09
C LEU A 213 1.16 17.26 7.97
N ALA A 214 0.70 18.48 8.29
CA ALA A 214 0.44 19.51 7.30
C ALA A 214 1.73 19.88 6.54
N LEU A 215 2.84 20.08 7.26
CA LEU A 215 4.13 20.35 6.64
C LEU A 215 4.59 19.19 5.75
N THR A 216 4.45 17.93 6.21
CA THR A 216 4.77 16.74 5.42
C THR A 216 3.97 16.70 4.12
N PHE A 217 2.67 16.99 4.20
CA PHE A 217 1.80 17.00 3.04
C PHE A 217 2.11 18.14 2.08
N ILE A 218 2.41 19.33 2.60
CA ILE A 218 2.85 20.49 1.79
C ILE A 218 4.15 20.17 1.05
N ILE A 219 5.13 19.56 1.73
CA ILE A 219 6.40 19.14 1.08
C ILE A 219 6.10 18.15 -0.05
N TYR A 220 5.26 17.14 0.20
CA TYR A 220 4.85 16.19 -0.84
C TYR A 220 4.18 16.87 -2.04
N LEU A 221 3.25 17.79 -1.79
CA LEU A 221 2.56 18.55 -2.86
C LEU A 221 3.54 19.42 -3.66
N PHE A 222 4.51 20.04 -2.99
CA PHE A 222 5.55 20.82 -3.65
C PHE A 222 6.39 19.96 -4.61
N PHE A 223 6.80 18.77 -4.17
CA PHE A 223 7.53 17.86 -5.06
C PHE A 223 6.64 17.36 -6.20
N ARG A 224 5.42 16.92 -5.92
CA ARG A 224 4.51 16.35 -6.93
C ARG A 224 4.03 17.35 -7.95
N TYR A 225 3.58 18.54 -7.53
CA TYR A 225 2.98 19.53 -8.42
C TYR A 225 3.95 20.68 -8.79
N GLY A 226 4.84 21.05 -7.89
CA GLY A 226 5.83 22.09 -8.13
C GLY A 226 6.99 21.62 -9.01
N LEU A 227 7.69 20.55 -8.59
CA LEU A 227 8.86 20.05 -9.29
C LEU A 227 8.50 19.06 -10.40
N ALA A 228 7.75 18.00 -10.08
CA ALA A 228 7.42 16.96 -11.04
C ALA A 228 6.30 17.38 -12.01
N LYS A 229 5.59 18.49 -11.74
CA LYS A 229 4.50 19.04 -12.57
C LYS A 229 3.45 18.01 -12.96
N MET A 230 3.20 17.04 -12.05
CA MET A 230 2.24 15.97 -12.28
C MET A 230 0.83 16.55 -12.37
N GLN A 231 0.11 16.22 -13.41
CA GLN A 231 -1.30 16.61 -13.55
C GLN A 231 -2.19 15.55 -12.91
N PHE A 232 -3.38 15.95 -12.47
CA PHE A 232 -4.45 15.02 -12.17
C PHE A 232 -4.92 14.39 -13.48
N GLY A 233 -4.33 13.24 -13.84
CA GLY A 233 -4.73 12.52 -15.03
C GLY A 233 -5.96 11.69 -14.75
N GLN A 234 -6.92 11.73 -15.67
CA GLN A 234 -7.93 10.70 -15.77
C GLN A 234 -7.33 9.56 -16.60
N ILE A 235 -7.40 8.34 -16.11
CA ILE A 235 -7.07 7.15 -16.89
C ILE A 235 -8.30 6.84 -17.73
N PRO A 236 -8.25 7.02 -19.05
CA PRO A 236 -9.46 6.96 -19.90
C PRO A 236 -10.12 5.57 -19.91
N ILE A 237 -9.39 4.54 -19.56
CA ILE A 237 -9.80 3.12 -19.69
C ILE A 237 -10.75 2.69 -18.58
N ALA A 238 -10.70 3.33 -17.40
CA ALA A 238 -11.51 2.90 -16.28
C ALA A 238 -12.92 3.51 -16.33
N PRO A 239 -14.01 2.72 -16.36
CA PRO A 239 -15.37 3.24 -16.39
C PRO A 239 -15.67 4.21 -15.24
N LEU A 240 -15.21 3.89 -14.03
CA LEU A 240 -15.37 4.74 -12.85
C LEU A 240 -14.59 6.06 -12.92
N ALA A 241 -13.49 6.14 -13.68
CA ALA A 241 -12.75 7.37 -13.88
C ALA A 241 -13.53 8.38 -14.74
N GLN A 242 -14.39 7.89 -15.64
CA GLN A 242 -15.25 8.69 -16.48
C GLN A 242 -16.63 8.95 -15.85
N ALA A 243 -16.97 8.24 -14.77
CA ALA A 243 -18.24 8.32 -14.11
C ALA A 243 -18.44 9.68 -13.38
N SER A 244 -19.66 10.17 -13.35
CA SER A 244 -20.08 11.33 -12.57
C SER A 244 -19.89 11.06 -11.04
N LEU A 245 -19.87 12.12 -10.24
CA LEU A 245 -19.76 12.01 -8.78
C LEU A 245 -20.87 11.12 -8.20
N VAL A 246 -22.10 11.26 -8.71
CA VAL A 246 -23.26 10.49 -8.27
C VAL A 246 -23.07 9.00 -8.55
N GLU A 247 -22.65 8.65 -9.77
CA GLU A 247 -22.38 7.26 -10.14
C GLU A 247 -21.25 6.66 -9.29
N ARG A 248 -20.19 7.43 -8.99
CA ARG A 248 -19.12 6.97 -8.09
C ARG A 248 -19.65 6.67 -6.69
N ILE A 249 -20.49 7.53 -6.12
CA ILE A 249 -21.12 7.31 -4.79
C ILE A 249 -22.02 6.08 -4.81
N ILE A 250 -22.83 5.91 -5.85
CA ILE A 250 -23.72 4.74 -6.00
C ILE A 250 -22.91 3.44 -6.09
N ASN A 251 -21.75 3.46 -6.69
CA ASN A 251 -20.90 2.28 -6.82
C ASN A 251 -20.13 1.93 -5.53
N MET A 252 -19.97 2.85 -4.57
CA MET A 252 -19.19 2.61 -3.34
C MET A 252 -19.63 1.36 -2.56
N PRO A 253 -20.92 1.10 -2.28
CA PRO A 253 -21.32 -0.09 -1.53
C PRO A 253 -20.92 -1.39 -2.24
N ALA A 254 -21.12 -1.45 -3.55
CA ALA A 254 -20.75 -2.61 -4.35
C ALA A 254 -19.24 -2.86 -4.35
N ILE A 255 -18.43 -1.79 -4.49
CA ILE A 255 -16.97 -1.87 -4.48
C ILE A 255 -16.48 -2.34 -3.10
N ILE A 256 -16.95 -1.74 -2.02
CA ILE A 256 -16.56 -2.14 -0.66
C ILE A 256 -16.92 -3.60 -0.40
N PHE A 257 -18.13 -4.00 -0.82
CA PHE A 257 -18.59 -5.39 -0.66
C PHE A 257 -17.77 -6.37 -1.49
N HIS A 258 -17.44 -6.03 -2.73
CA HIS A 258 -16.58 -6.84 -3.59
C HIS A 258 -15.21 -7.08 -2.92
N TYR A 259 -14.57 -6.04 -2.40
CA TYR A 259 -13.29 -6.20 -1.69
C TYR A 259 -13.41 -7.01 -0.39
N LEU A 260 -14.51 -6.85 0.36
CA LEU A 260 -14.76 -7.68 1.54
C LEU A 260 -14.94 -9.16 1.15
N GLN A 261 -15.69 -9.41 0.08
CA GLN A 261 -15.91 -10.75 -0.45
C GLN A 261 -14.59 -11.38 -0.94
N THR A 262 -13.80 -10.66 -1.72
CA THR A 262 -12.48 -11.12 -2.20
C THR A 262 -11.50 -11.35 -1.05
N PHE A 263 -11.61 -10.55 0.02
CA PHE A 263 -10.82 -10.77 1.22
C PHE A 263 -11.20 -12.06 1.97
N ILE A 264 -12.49 -12.37 2.09
CA ILE A 264 -12.96 -13.57 2.81
C ILE A 264 -12.82 -14.82 1.92
N PHE A 265 -13.10 -14.69 0.62
CA PHE A 265 -13.07 -15.75 -0.37
C PHE A 265 -12.25 -15.29 -1.59
N PRO A 266 -10.91 -15.41 -1.55
CA PRO A 266 -10.02 -14.99 -2.63
C PRO A 266 -10.08 -15.95 -3.83
N LYS A 267 -11.24 -16.02 -4.50
CA LYS A 267 -11.53 -17.04 -5.51
C LYS A 267 -11.15 -16.58 -6.92
N ASP A 268 -11.46 -15.33 -7.23
CA ASP A 268 -11.27 -14.76 -8.57
C ASP A 268 -10.37 -13.51 -8.42
N LEU A 269 -9.05 -13.75 -8.29
CA LEU A 269 -8.07 -12.68 -8.19
C LEU A 269 -7.74 -12.18 -9.60
N ILE A 270 -8.20 -10.96 -9.92
CA ILE A 270 -7.98 -10.32 -11.22
C ILE A 270 -7.10 -9.09 -10.99
N VAL A 271 -6.03 -8.97 -11.77
CA VAL A 271 -5.08 -7.83 -11.67
C VAL A 271 -5.74 -6.49 -11.97
N ALA A 272 -6.74 -6.50 -12.87
CA ALA A 272 -7.47 -5.29 -13.23
C ALA A 272 -8.94 -5.62 -13.44
N ASP A 273 -9.77 -5.23 -12.49
CA ASP A 273 -11.21 -5.44 -12.54
C ASP A 273 -11.91 -4.13 -12.94
N PHE A 274 -12.48 -4.12 -14.15
CA PHE A 274 -13.16 -2.94 -14.71
C PHE A 274 -14.65 -3.20 -14.79
N TRP A 275 -15.36 -2.92 -13.72
CA TRP A 275 -16.81 -2.98 -13.72
C TRP A 275 -17.42 -1.73 -13.08
N MET A 276 -18.64 -1.46 -13.44
CA MET A 276 -19.46 -0.40 -12.87
C MET A 276 -20.90 -0.84 -12.80
N VAL A 277 -21.54 -0.61 -11.67
CA VAL A 277 -22.98 -0.81 -11.51
C VAL A 277 -23.70 0.30 -12.27
N LYS A 278 -24.42 -0.08 -13.34
CA LYS A 278 -25.23 0.86 -14.12
C LYS A 278 -26.65 0.96 -13.58
N ASN A 279 -27.23 -0.14 -13.12
CA ASN A 279 -28.60 -0.21 -12.61
C ASN A 279 -28.59 -0.67 -11.15
N ILE A 280 -29.18 0.11 -10.26
CA ILE A 280 -29.30 -0.20 -8.83
C ILE A 280 -30.33 -1.32 -8.65
N ASN A 281 -29.95 -2.39 -7.95
CA ASN A 281 -30.82 -3.48 -7.56
C ASN A 281 -30.47 -3.99 -6.14
N VAL A 282 -31.25 -4.99 -5.67
CA VAL A 282 -31.03 -5.54 -4.32
C VAL A 282 -29.63 -6.14 -4.16
N ALA A 283 -29.16 -6.89 -5.16
CA ALA A 283 -27.90 -7.63 -5.06
C ALA A 283 -26.65 -6.73 -5.14
N ASN A 284 -26.69 -5.66 -5.94
CA ASN A 284 -25.51 -4.85 -6.23
C ASN A 284 -25.43 -3.54 -5.41
N PHE A 285 -26.51 -3.13 -4.75
CA PHE A 285 -26.52 -1.89 -3.96
C PHE A 285 -27.10 -2.07 -2.56
N TYR A 286 -28.38 -2.52 -2.46
CA TYR A 286 -29.07 -2.53 -1.17
C TYR A 286 -28.50 -3.57 -0.20
N LEU A 287 -28.21 -4.79 -0.67
CA LEU A 287 -27.61 -5.84 0.17
C LEU A 287 -26.17 -5.50 0.59
N PRO A 288 -25.25 -5.08 -0.32
CA PRO A 288 -23.94 -4.54 0.06
C PRO A 288 -24.03 -3.41 1.09
N LEU A 289 -24.89 -2.43 0.86
CA LEU A 289 -25.07 -1.31 1.78
C LEU A 289 -25.55 -1.78 3.16
N LEU A 290 -26.54 -2.68 3.20
CA LEU A 290 -27.06 -3.25 4.45
C LEU A 290 -25.95 -3.98 5.22
N ILE A 291 -25.15 -4.83 4.55
CA ILE A 291 -24.05 -5.56 5.18
C ILE A 291 -23.03 -4.58 5.76
N ILE A 292 -22.64 -3.55 5.00
CA ILE A 292 -21.68 -2.53 5.47
C ILE A 292 -22.25 -1.81 6.70
N LEU A 293 -23.52 -1.42 6.68
CA LEU A 293 -24.18 -0.76 7.81
C LEU A 293 -24.28 -1.67 9.02
N VAL A 294 -24.64 -2.95 8.85
CA VAL A 294 -24.69 -3.94 9.95
C VAL A 294 -23.30 -4.11 10.57
N LEU A 295 -22.25 -4.24 9.77
CA LEU A 295 -20.87 -4.34 10.26
C LEU A 295 -20.45 -3.06 11.00
N PHE A 296 -20.84 -1.88 10.50
CA PHE A 296 -20.56 -0.60 11.14
C PHE A 296 -21.30 -0.47 12.48
N PHE A 297 -22.59 -0.80 12.56
CA PHE A 297 -23.39 -0.72 13.79
C PHE A 297 -22.99 -1.80 14.80
N ALA A 298 -22.75 -3.03 14.36
CA ALA A 298 -22.25 -4.09 15.24
C ALA A 298 -20.93 -3.67 15.90
N ARG A 299 -20.07 -2.98 15.15
CA ARG A 299 -18.85 -2.41 15.68
C ARG A 299 -19.08 -1.23 16.61
N TYR A 300 -20.01 -0.33 16.30
CA TYR A 300 -20.36 0.79 17.18
C TYR A 300 -20.86 0.27 18.53
N MET A 301 -21.69 -0.77 18.54
CA MET A 301 -22.18 -1.43 19.77
C MET A 301 -21.08 -2.21 20.51
N ALA A 302 -20.10 -2.77 19.81
CA ALA A 302 -18.95 -3.48 20.39
C ALA A 302 -17.76 -2.57 20.75
N PHE A 303 -18.00 -1.25 20.93
CA PHE A 303 -16.98 -0.23 21.13
C PHE A 303 -16.17 -0.45 22.42
N SER A 304 -15.37 -1.50 22.41
CA SER A 304 -14.25 -1.73 23.29
C SER A 304 -12.94 -1.62 22.50
N LEU A 305 -11.81 -1.56 23.17
CA LEU A 305 -10.46 -1.44 22.58
C LEU A 305 -10.21 -2.47 21.43
N SER A 306 -10.85 -3.66 21.50
CA SER A 306 -10.82 -4.69 20.46
C SER A 306 -11.45 -4.25 19.13
N GLY A 307 -12.43 -3.37 19.17
CA GLY A 307 -13.07 -2.85 17.98
C GLY A 307 -12.17 -1.94 17.13
N LEU A 308 -11.27 -1.17 17.75
CA LEU A 308 -10.31 -0.30 17.05
C LEU A 308 -9.29 -1.13 16.26
N LEU A 309 -8.89 -2.27 16.79
CA LEU A 309 -7.92 -3.19 16.19
C LEU A 309 -8.39 -3.78 14.88
N LEU A 310 -9.65 -4.25 14.85
CA LEU A 310 -10.25 -4.74 13.62
C LEU A 310 -10.36 -3.63 12.56
N GLY A 311 -10.66 -2.39 12.96
CA GLY A 311 -10.68 -1.25 12.05
C GLY A 311 -9.32 -0.90 11.48
N LEU A 312 -8.29 -0.84 12.31
CA LEU A 312 -6.91 -0.63 11.86
C LEU A 312 -6.47 -1.78 10.94
N TYR A 313 -6.80 -3.02 11.26
CA TYR A 313 -6.53 -4.15 10.39
C TYR A 313 -7.23 -4.04 9.04
N PHE A 314 -8.53 -3.70 9.00
CA PHE A 314 -9.27 -3.50 7.76
C PHE A 314 -8.77 -2.28 6.97
N ILE A 315 -8.42 -1.18 7.63
CA ILE A 315 -7.88 0.01 6.98
C ILE A 315 -6.48 -0.29 6.41
N CYS A 316 -5.60 -0.93 7.19
CA CYS A 316 -4.30 -1.37 6.70
C CYS A 316 -4.42 -2.30 5.49
N ARG A 317 -5.46 -3.14 5.47
CA ARG A 317 -5.74 -4.06 4.37
C ARG A 317 -6.36 -3.34 3.16
N PHE A 318 -7.27 -2.40 3.40
CA PHE A 318 -7.88 -1.59 2.33
C PHE A 318 -6.84 -0.72 1.61
N CYS A 319 -5.79 -0.28 2.32
CA CYS A 319 -4.65 0.42 1.73
C CYS A 319 -3.87 -0.43 0.72
N LEU A 320 -3.84 -1.76 0.91
CA LEU A 320 -3.18 -2.68 -0.02
C LEU A 320 -4.08 -3.11 -1.19
N LEU A 321 -5.39 -2.86 -1.08
CA LEU A 321 -6.39 -3.26 -2.07
C LEU A 321 -6.77 -2.15 -3.05
N THR A 322 -6.10 -0.99 -3.02
CA THR A 322 -6.39 0.06 -4.01
C THR A 322 -6.10 -0.47 -5.41
N PRO A 323 -7.10 -0.48 -6.33
CA PRO A 323 -6.92 -1.01 -7.66
C PRO A 323 -5.76 -0.31 -8.35
N GLN A 324 -4.84 -1.08 -8.88
CA GLN A 324 -3.91 -0.57 -9.87
C GLN A 324 -4.69 -0.44 -11.19
N TRP A 325 -4.59 0.73 -11.78
CA TRP A 325 -5.13 0.95 -13.10
C TRP A 325 -4.13 0.42 -14.11
N PRO A 326 -4.53 -0.48 -15.06
CA PRO A 326 -3.59 -0.99 -16.04
C PRO A 326 -3.11 0.14 -16.94
N THR A 327 -1.85 0.10 -17.23
CA THR A 327 -1.26 0.84 -18.34
C THR A 327 -1.78 0.25 -19.65
N ALA A 328 -2.05 1.14 -20.60
CA ALA A 328 -2.50 0.73 -21.92
C ALA A 328 -1.45 -0.19 -22.58
N GLY A 329 -1.76 -1.46 -22.72
CA GLY A 329 -0.94 -2.37 -23.54
C GLY A 329 -0.83 -3.82 -23.11
N SER A 330 -1.20 -4.22 -21.90
CA SER A 330 -0.99 -5.60 -21.48
C SER A 330 -2.31 -6.39 -21.37
N THR A 331 -2.73 -6.98 -22.47
CA THR A 331 -3.55 -8.20 -22.46
C THR A 331 -2.63 -9.36 -22.07
N PHE A 332 -2.40 -9.58 -20.77
CA PHE A 332 -1.70 -10.76 -20.32
C PHE A 332 -2.69 -11.79 -19.80
N GLN A 333 -2.80 -12.89 -20.54
CA GLN A 333 -3.31 -14.15 -20.03
C GLN A 333 -2.33 -14.66 -18.96
N LEU A 334 -2.65 -14.46 -17.69
CA LEU A 334 -2.07 -15.23 -16.59
C LEU A 334 -2.72 -16.63 -16.57
N LEU A 335 -2.51 -17.39 -17.65
CA LEU A 335 -2.73 -18.82 -17.68
C LEU A 335 -1.43 -19.50 -17.26
N GLY A 336 -1.39 -20.06 -16.07
CA GLY A 336 -0.48 -21.14 -15.78
C GLY A 336 0.46 -21.06 -14.57
N PHE A 337 0.10 -20.46 -13.46
CA PHE A 337 0.96 -20.49 -12.26
C PHE A 337 0.29 -21.08 -11.01
N TRP A 338 -0.36 -22.27 -11.19
CA TRP A 338 -0.67 -23.20 -10.10
C TRP A 338 -0.50 -24.62 -10.62
N VAL A 339 0.72 -25.11 -10.68
CA VAL A 339 1.09 -26.54 -10.54
C VAL A 339 2.38 -26.59 -9.73
#